data_fa8921c27d1b35e78574c422c2965bdc
#
_entry.id   fa8921c27d1b35e78574c422c2965bdc
#
_cell.length_a   1.000
_cell.length_b   1.000
_cell.length_c   1.000
_cell.angle_alpha   90.00
_cell.angle_beta   90.00
_cell.angle_gamma   90.00
#
_symmetry.space_group_name_H-M   'P 1'
#
loop_
_entity.id
_entity.type
_entity.pdbx_description
1 polymer ?
#
loop_
_entity_poly.entity_id
_entity_poly.type
_entity_poly.pdbx_seq_one_letter_code
_entity_poly.pdbx_strand_id
1 'polypeptide(L)'
;MATILKFRMLTDENDNFIRDFEVPADITLLRLHEFIIRALGYDECMASFFTADDRWERLREFTLIDMGDAGDDAPLPMGEVLVGQAIRRIHDRLIWLFDMFANRAYYLEVLDTVQPESGRKYPRVSFEHASAPDQYDPELNDADTRSIFEEMMGDYNEFEGDDNYDDEY
;
A
#
# COMPACT_ATOMS: atom_id res chain seq x y z
N MET A 1 19.75 16.10 10.31
CA MET A 1 18.82 14.99 10.50
C MET A 1 17.48 15.30 9.87
N ALA A 2 16.86 14.29 9.30
CA ALA A 2 15.59 14.49 8.59
C ALA A 2 14.46 14.79 9.58
N THR A 3 13.51 15.60 9.10
CA THR A 3 12.29 15.86 9.85
C THR A 3 11.48 14.58 9.98
N ILE A 4 10.80 14.43 11.10
CA ILE A 4 9.88 13.33 11.34
C ILE A 4 8.47 13.79 11.01
N LEU A 5 7.80 13.06 10.13
CA LEU A 5 6.41 13.30 9.78
C LEU A 5 5.53 12.42 10.65
N LYS A 6 4.58 13.01 11.34
CA LYS A 6 3.59 12.27 12.13
C LYS A 6 2.36 12.05 11.28
N PHE A 7 2.09 10.78 10.95
CA PHE A 7 0.95 10.37 10.15
C PHE A 7 -0.14 9.79 11.02
N ARG A 8 -1.37 10.03 10.61
CA ARG A 8 -2.50 9.21 11.06
C ARG A 8 -3.03 8.42 9.88
N MET A 9 -3.10 7.10 10.05
CA MET A 9 -3.64 6.20 9.04
C MET A 9 -5.00 5.70 9.48
N LEU A 10 -5.96 5.83 8.57
CA LEU A 10 -7.36 5.41 8.76
C LEU A 10 -7.77 4.48 7.63
N THR A 11 -8.89 3.81 7.82
CA THR A 11 -9.53 2.99 6.79
C THR A 11 -11.02 3.31 6.74
N ASP A 12 -11.62 3.17 5.58
CA ASP A 12 -13.07 3.31 5.43
C ASP A 12 -13.84 2.02 5.80
N GLU A 13 -13.12 0.94 6.14
CA GLU A 13 -13.72 -0.35 6.48
C GLU A 13 -13.99 -0.50 7.98
N ASN A 14 -13.40 0.33 8.81
CA ASN A 14 -13.58 0.30 10.26
C ASN A 14 -13.38 1.71 10.84
N ASP A 15 -14.45 2.33 11.26
CA ASP A 15 -14.44 3.71 11.78
C ASP A 15 -13.60 3.87 13.05
N ASN A 16 -13.34 2.77 13.75
CA ASN A 16 -12.56 2.81 15.00
C ASN A 16 -11.07 2.60 14.79
N PHE A 17 -10.65 2.22 13.60
CA PHE A 17 -9.25 1.91 13.32
C PHE A 17 -8.42 3.18 13.26
N ILE A 18 -7.33 3.20 14.00
CA ILE A 18 -6.31 4.27 13.96
C ILE A 18 -4.93 3.63 14.09
N ARG A 19 -4.01 4.07 13.25
CA ARG A 19 -2.56 3.81 13.42
C ARG A 19 -1.83 5.11 13.19
N ASP A 20 -1.12 5.57 14.20
CA ASP A 20 -0.28 6.75 14.07
C ASP A 20 1.16 6.31 13.89
N PHE A 21 1.85 6.91 12.92
CA PHE A 21 3.23 6.62 12.58
C PHE A 21 4.10 7.86 12.75
N GLU A 22 5.35 7.65 13.12
CA GLU A 22 6.40 8.66 13.04
C GLU A 22 7.41 8.19 12.01
N VAL A 23 7.54 8.94 10.92
CA VAL A 23 8.26 8.52 9.73
C VAL A 23 9.28 9.59 9.33
N PRO A 24 10.57 9.23 9.20
CA PRO A 24 11.57 10.19 8.69
C PRO A 24 11.24 10.59 7.25
N ALA A 25 11.37 11.87 6.96
CA ALA A 25 11.10 12.38 5.61
C ALA A 25 12.11 11.87 4.57
N ASP A 26 13.27 11.39 5.01
CA ASP A 26 14.36 10.94 4.13
C ASP A 26 14.38 9.43 3.87
N ILE A 27 13.36 8.68 4.29
CA ILE A 27 13.22 7.30 3.84
C ILE A 27 12.41 7.26 2.54
N THR A 28 12.59 6.17 1.76
CA THR A 28 11.85 6.01 0.51
C THR A 28 10.41 5.61 0.76
N LEU A 29 9.55 5.85 -0.22
CA LEU A 29 8.18 5.33 -0.18
C LEU A 29 8.16 3.80 -0.12
N LEU A 30 9.17 3.14 -0.72
CA LEU A 30 9.31 1.69 -0.63
C LEU A 30 9.49 1.25 0.83
N ARG A 31 10.33 1.94 1.58
CA ARG A 31 10.51 1.65 3.00
C ARG A 31 9.24 1.90 3.81
N LEU A 32 8.51 2.96 3.47
CA LEU A 32 7.22 3.21 4.12
C LEU A 32 6.22 2.09 3.82
N HIS A 33 6.16 1.62 2.60
CA HIS A 33 5.33 0.49 2.21
C HIS A 33 5.67 -0.76 3.03
N GLU A 34 6.94 -1.10 3.13
CA GLU A 34 7.40 -2.25 3.91
C GLU A 34 7.06 -2.10 5.40
N PHE A 35 7.20 -0.88 5.91
CA PHE A 35 6.85 -0.58 7.30
C PHE A 35 5.36 -0.75 7.57
N ILE A 36 4.50 -0.25 6.68
CA ILE A 36 3.04 -0.39 6.81
C ILE A 36 2.66 -1.87 6.81
N ILE A 37 3.21 -2.65 5.90
CA ILE A 37 2.96 -4.11 5.83
C ILE A 37 3.27 -4.77 7.18
N ARG A 38 4.43 -4.46 7.75
CA ARG A 38 4.82 -5.02 9.06
C ARG A 38 3.94 -4.52 10.18
N ALA A 39 3.59 -3.24 10.18
CA ALA A 39 2.75 -2.64 11.23
C ALA A 39 1.35 -3.24 11.24
N LEU A 40 0.82 -3.63 10.09
CA LEU A 40 -0.50 -4.24 9.97
C LEU A 40 -0.47 -5.76 10.12
N GLY A 41 0.71 -6.37 10.03
CA GLY A 41 0.83 -7.83 10.01
C GLY A 41 0.36 -8.45 8.69
N TYR A 42 0.43 -7.68 7.62
CA TYR A 42 0.02 -8.13 6.29
C TYR A 42 1.15 -8.89 5.59
N ASP A 43 0.77 -9.68 4.59
CA ASP A 43 1.72 -10.31 3.69
C ASP A 43 2.18 -9.32 2.62
N GLU A 44 3.34 -9.57 2.04
CA GLU A 44 3.81 -8.80 0.88
C GLU A 44 2.72 -8.76 -0.20
N CYS A 45 2.48 -7.59 -0.75
CA CYS A 45 1.45 -7.41 -1.76
C CYS A 45 1.86 -6.33 -2.76
N MET A 46 1.28 -6.38 -3.94
CA MET A 46 1.39 -5.29 -4.90
C MET A 46 0.55 -4.13 -4.39
N ALA A 47 1.14 -2.97 -4.33
CA ALA A 47 0.49 -1.78 -3.82
C ALA A 47 0.96 -0.54 -4.59
N SER A 48 0.18 0.51 -4.47
CA SER A 48 0.57 1.83 -4.98
C SER A 48 0.31 2.88 -3.91
N PHE A 49 1.13 3.91 -3.92
CA PHE A 49 0.82 5.14 -3.21
C PHE A 49 0.27 6.17 -4.17
N PHE A 50 -0.65 6.99 -3.66
CA PHE A 50 -1.12 8.16 -4.38
C PHE A 50 -1.06 9.35 -3.43
N THR A 51 -0.54 10.47 -3.89
CA THR A 51 -0.82 11.72 -3.20
C THR A 51 -2.29 12.07 -3.43
N ALA A 52 -2.89 12.81 -2.52
CA ALA A 52 -4.31 13.13 -2.59
C ALA A 52 -4.55 14.58 -2.18
N ASP A 53 -5.63 15.15 -2.70
CA ASP A 53 -6.07 16.48 -2.32
C ASP A 53 -6.97 16.44 -1.07
N ASP A 54 -7.60 17.58 -0.74
CA ASP A 54 -8.45 17.71 0.45
C ASP A 54 -9.78 16.94 0.34
N ARG A 55 -10.08 16.37 -0.81
CA ARG A 55 -11.24 15.51 -1.04
C ARG A 55 -10.86 14.06 -1.22
N TRP A 56 -9.59 13.72 -0.98
CA TRP A 56 -9.03 12.39 -1.21
C TRP A 56 -9.05 11.96 -2.67
N GLU A 57 -9.07 12.91 -3.59
CA GLU A 57 -8.89 12.62 -5.01
C GLU A 57 -7.42 12.32 -5.27
N ARG A 58 -7.16 11.26 -6.01
CA ARG A 58 -5.81 10.79 -6.31
C ARG A 58 -5.14 11.72 -7.31
N LEU A 59 -3.92 12.15 -6.99
CA LEU A 59 -3.15 13.07 -7.80
C LEU A 59 -2.00 12.36 -8.51
N ARG A 60 -0.96 11.98 -7.77
CA ARG A 60 0.22 11.37 -8.35
C ARG A 60 0.40 9.94 -7.85
N GLU A 61 0.73 9.03 -8.75
CA GLU A 61 0.90 7.61 -8.43
C GLU A 61 2.37 7.24 -8.27
N PHE A 62 2.64 6.36 -7.28
CA PHE A 62 3.94 5.76 -7.05
C PHE A 62 3.75 4.25 -6.99
N THR A 63 4.43 3.54 -7.87
CA THR A 63 4.26 2.08 -8.00
C THR A 63 5.40 1.35 -7.31
N LEU A 64 5.13 0.09 -6.96
CA LEU A 64 6.13 -0.74 -6.28
C LEU A 64 7.34 -0.99 -7.17
N ILE A 65 7.12 -1.17 -8.46
CA ILE A 65 8.17 -1.39 -9.45
C ILE A 65 8.06 -0.34 -10.56
N ASP A 66 9.15 -0.14 -11.29
CA ASP A 66 9.17 0.72 -12.46
C ASP A 66 8.32 0.09 -13.56
N MET A 67 7.29 0.81 -14.00
CA MET A 67 6.38 0.34 -15.03
C MET A 67 6.88 0.61 -16.45
N GLY A 68 8.02 1.28 -16.59
CA GLY A 68 8.59 1.59 -17.89
C GLY A 68 7.92 2.73 -18.64
N ASP A 69 6.96 3.40 -18.01
CA ASP A 69 6.26 4.53 -18.63
C ASP A 69 7.16 5.77 -18.65
N ALA A 70 6.93 6.62 -19.63
CA ALA A 70 7.64 7.89 -19.77
C ALA A 70 6.64 9.03 -19.87
N GLY A 71 7.06 10.20 -19.36
CA GLY A 71 6.22 11.41 -19.38
C GLY A 71 6.10 12.01 -18.00
N ASP A 72 5.60 13.24 -17.95
CA ASP A 72 5.52 14.00 -16.70
C ASP A 72 4.52 13.42 -15.70
N ASP A 73 3.48 12.74 -16.22
CA ASP A 73 2.42 12.15 -15.40
C ASP A 73 2.60 10.65 -15.16
N ALA A 74 3.71 10.07 -15.64
CA ALA A 74 3.97 8.65 -15.48
C ALA A 74 4.18 8.30 -14.00
N PRO A 75 3.73 7.12 -13.54
CA PRO A 75 4.02 6.67 -12.18
C PRO A 75 5.53 6.56 -11.93
N LEU A 76 5.96 6.90 -10.73
CA LEU A 76 7.34 6.77 -10.31
C LEU A 76 7.50 5.56 -9.40
N PRO A 77 8.65 4.87 -9.44
CA PRO A 77 8.91 3.76 -8.52
C PRO A 77 9.05 4.25 -7.09
N MET A 78 8.48 3.53 -6.14
CA MET A 78 8.54 3.87 -4.71
C MET A 78 9.97 3.95 -4.19
N GLY A 79 10.87 3.15 -4.73
CA GLY A 79 12.26 3.10 -4.28
C GLY A 79 13.09 4.31 -4.69
N GLU A 80 12.59 5.13 -5.60
CA GLU A 80 13.30 6.31 -6.11
C GLU A 80 12.79 7.62 -5.53
N VAL A 81 11.73 7.57 -4.69
CA VAL A 81 11.09 8.77 -4.16
C VAL A 81 11.13 8.73 -2.64
N LEU A 82 11.63 9.81 -2.04
CA LEU A 82 11.61 9.96 -0.59
C LEU A 82 10.22 10.40 -0.13
N VAL A 83 9.83 9.98 1.06
CA VAL A 83 8.54 10.36 1.64
C VAL A 83 8.37 11.87 1.62
N GLY A 84 9.40 12.62 2.05
CA GLY A 84 9.36 14.07 2.09
C GLY A 84 9.37 14.77 0.74
N GLN A 85 9.64 14.04 -0.34
CA GLN A 85 9.47 14.57 -1.70
C GLN A 85 8.02 14.48 -2.17
N ALA A 86 7.31 13.46 -1.70
CA ALA A 86 5.90 13.28 -2.04
C ALA A 86 4.98 14.13 -1.18
N ILE A 87 5.21 14.11 0.14
CA ILE A 87 4.39 14.84 1.11
C ILE A 87 5.30 15.34 2.24
N ARG A 88 5.04 16.53 2.78
CA ARG A 88 5.89 17.12 3.81
C ARG A 88 5.22 18.18 4.68
N ARG A 89 4.00 18.58 4.33
CA ARG A 89 3.28 19.63 5.05
C ARG A 89 2.19 19.02 5.91
N ILE A 90 1.84 19.71 6.97
CA ILE A 90 0.66 19.35 7.77
C ILE A 90 -0.55 19.36 6.85
N HIS A 91 -1.36 18.31 6.97
CA HIS A 91 -2.55 18.01 6.16
C HIS A 91 -2.27 17.46 4.74
N ASP A 92 -1.01 17.29 4.34
CA ASP A 92 -0.72 16.52 3.14
C ASP A 92 -1.23 15.10 3.31
N ARG A 93 -1.75 14.53 2.22
CA ARG A 93 -2.45 13.24 2.24
C ARG A 93 -1.83 12.25 1.28
N LEU A 94 -1.85 10.99 1.72
CA LEU A 94 -1.31 9.87 0.96
C LEU A 94 -2.29 8.72 1.06
N ILE A 95 -2.54 8.05 -0.06
CA ILE A 95 -3.39 6.85 -0.11
C ILE A 95 -2.48 5.66 -0.37
N TRP A 96 -2.62 4.61 0.43
CA TRP A 96 -1.93 3.34 0.21
C TRP A 96 -2.95 2.32 -0.29
N LEU A 97 -2.93 2.07 -1.59
CA LEU A 97 -3.82 1.12 -2.25
C LEU A 97 -3.16 -0.25 -2.21
N PHE A 98 -3.67 -1.13 -1.36
CA PHE A 98 -3.05 -2.44 -1.13
C PHE A 98 -3.80 -3.59 -1.82
N ASP A 99 -5.00 -3.35 -2.33
CA ASP A 99 -5.78 -4.32 -3.08
C ASP A 99 -6.40 -3.62 -4.29
N MET A 100 -5.75 -3.79 -5.43
CA MET A 100 -6.14 -3.10 -6.66
C MET A 100 -7.44 -3.65 -7.24
N PHE A 101 -7.73 -4.93 -7.03
CA PHE A 101 -8.94 -5.55 -7.57
C PHE A 101 -10.19 -5.05 -6.86
N ALA A 102 -10.13 -4.97 -5.53
CA ALA A 102 -11.25 -4.52 -4.71
C ALA A 102 -11.20 -3.03 -4.41
N ASN A 103 -10.17 -2.34 -4.88
CA ASN A 103 -9.95 -0.91 -4.62
C ASN A 103 -9.93 -0.60 -3.12
N ARG A 104 -9.26 -1.46 -2.34
CA ARG A 104 -9.13 -1.29 -0.90
C ARG A 104 -7.88 -0.51 -0.57
N ALA A 105 -8.01 0.48 0.28
CA ALA A 105 -6.90 1.39 0.59
C ALA A 105 -6.96 1.87 2.03
N TYR A 106 -5.80 2.35 2.50
CA TYR A 106 -5.68 3.12 3.74
C TYR A 106 -5.39 4.56 3.40
N TYR A 107 -5.81 5.46 4.27
CA TYR A 107 -5.74 6.90 4.08
C TYR A 107 -4.85 7.50 5.15
N LEU A 108 -3.77 8.17 4.73
CA LEU A 108 -2.78 8.75 5.61
C LEU A 108 -2.79 10.26 5.48
N GLU A 109 -2.74 10.94 6.63
CA GLU A 109 -2.63 12.40 6.67
C GLU A 109 -1.50 12.79 7.60
N VAL A 110 -0.72 13.79 7.21
CA VAL A 110 0.31 14.37 8.06
C VAL A 110 -0.36 15.24 9.11
N LEU A 111 -0.21 14.87 10.37
CA LEU A 111 -0.78 15.62 11.49
C LEU A 111 0.20 16.67 12.03
N ASP A 112 1.49 16.38 11.97
CA ASP A 112 2.52 17.24 12.55
C ASP A 112 3.88 16.89 11.94
N THR A 113 4.81 17.81 12.11
CA THR A 113 6.21 17.59 11.75
C THR A 113 7.08 17.94 12.97
N VAL A 114 7.98 17.05 13.32
CA VAL A 114 8.82 17.22 14.53
C VAL A 114 10.26 16.85 14.22
N GLN A 115 11.17 17.23 15.11
CA GLN A 115 12.54 16.79 15.03
C GLN A 115 12.67 15.40 15.64
N PRO A 116 13.62 14.58 15.16
CA PRO A 116 13.83 13.26 15.73
C PRO A 116 14.34 13.36 17.17
N GLU A 117 13.86 12.46 18.03
CA GLU A 117 14.32 12.36 19.40
C GLU A 117 15.53 11.45 19.49
N SER A 118 16.51 11.85 20.30
CA SER A 118 17.73 11.07 20.52
C SER A 118 17.40 9.70 21.11
N GLY A 119 17.98 8.65 20.54
CA GLY A 119 17.80 7.29 21.01
C GLY A 119 16.51 6.61 20.55
N ARG A 120 15.65 7.32 19.85
CA ARG A 120 14.41 6.76 19.32
C ARG A 120 14.64 6.20 17.90
N LYS A 121 14.08 5.01 17.64
CA LYS A 121 14.17 4.40 16.31
C LYS A 121 12.98 4.79 15.46
N TYR A 122 13.23 5.04 14.17
CA TYR A 122 12.22 5.42 13.20
C TYR A 122 12.36 4.56 11.93
N PRO A 123 11.30 4.30 11.18
CA PRO A 123 9.91 4.66 11.48
C PRO A 123 9.36 3.84 12.64
N ARG A 124 8.32 4.35 13.28
CA ARG A 124 7.71 3.66 14.42
C ARG A 124 6.21 3.89 14.46
N VAL A 125 5.50 2.93 15.07
CA VAL A 125 4.09 3.10 15.41
C VAL A 125 4.02 3.84 16.73
N SER A 126 3.37 4.99 16.77
CA SER A 126 3.26 5.80 17.98
C SER A 126 1.92 5.62 18.69
N PHE A 127 0.89 5.17 18.00
CA PHE A 127 -0.43 4.93 18.59
C PHE A 127 -1.19 3.88 17.77
N GLU A 128 -1.90 2.99 18.47
CA GLU A 128 -2.74 1.97 17.85
C GLU A 128 -4.11 1.93 18.52
N HIS A 129 -5.17 1.86 17.72
CA HIS A 129 -6.52 1.67 18.22
C HIS A 129 -7.27 0.77 17.24
N ALA A 130 -7.92 -0.26 17.77
CA ALA A 130 -8.64 -1.29 17.05
C ALA A 130 -7.76 -2.14 16.13
N SER A 131 -8.24 -3.30 15.76
CA SER A 131 -7.54 -4.22 14.87
C SER A 131 -7.67 -3.77 13.41
N ALA A 132 -6.63 -4.05 12.63
CA ALA A 132 -6.69 -3.81 11.20
C ALA A 132 -7.70 -4.76 10.56
N PRO A 133 -8.43 -4.32 9.52
CA PRO A 133 -9.20 -5.24 8.69
C PRO A 133 -8.33 -6.35 8.13
N ASP A 134 -8.91 -7.51 7.86
CA ASP A 134 -8.18 -8.60 7.23
C ASP A 134 -7.65 -8.15 5.89
N GLN A 135 -6.43 -8.53 5.58
CA GLN A 135 -5.81 -8.20 4.30
C GLN A 135 -6.63 -8.75 3.13
N TYR A 136 -7.13 -9.96 3.28
CA TYR A 136 -7.96 -10.60 2.28
C TYR A 136 -9.40 -10.48 2.73
N ASP A 137 -10.19 -9.74 1.95
CA ASP A 137 -11.58 -9.50 2.27
C ASP A 137 -12.36 -10.83 2.25
N PRO A 138 -12.98 -11.23 3.37
CA PRO A 138 -13.76 -12.48 3.40
C PRO A 138 -14.93 -12.49 2.42
N GLU A 139 -15.49 -11.33 2.11
CA GLU A 139 -16.57 -11.23 1.12
C GLU A 139 -16.06 -11.41 -0.30
N LEU A 140 -14.81 -11.01 -0.57
CA LEU A 140 -14.17 -11.22 -1.86
C LEU A 140 -13.56 -12.61 -1.98
N ASN A 141 -13.35 -13.28 -0.87
CA ASN A 141 -12.97 -14.69 -0.83
C ASN A 141 -14.20 -15.60 -0.77
N ASP A 142 -15.39 -15.04 -1.01
CA ASP A 142 -16.60 -15.84 -1.11
C ASP A 142 -16.59 -16.70 -2.38
N ALA A 143 -17.66 -17.46 -2.58
CA ALA A 143 -17.74 -18.43 -3.66
C ALA A 143 -17.53 -17.82 -5.05
N ASP A 144 -17.94 -16.57 -5.26
CA ASP A 144 -17.87 -15.94 -6.58
C ASP A 144 -16.45 -15.57 -6.96
N THR A 145 -15.72 -14.95 -6.06
CA THR A 145 -14.32 -14.55 -6.32
C THR A 145 -13.41 -15.77 -6.40
N ARG A 146 -13.61 -16.73 -5.52
CA ARG A 146 -12.91 -18.02 -5.58
C ARG A 146 -13.18 -18.73 -6.88
N SER A 147 -14.44 -18.74 -7.31
CA SER A 147 -14.86 -19.40 -8.53
C SER A 147 -14.14 -18.82 -9.75
N ILE A 148 -14.04 -17.49 -9.83
CA ILE A 148 -13.33 -16.83 -10.92
C ILE A 148 -11.86 -17.21 -10.92
N PHE A 149 -11.24 -17.19 -9.76
CA PHE A 149 -9.83 -17.56 -9.62
C PHE A 149 -9.59 -19.03 -9.98
N GLU A 150 -10.44 -19.92 -9.49
CA GLU A 150 -10.37 -21.35 -9.79
C GLU A 150 -10.61 -21.65 -11.26
N GLU A 151 -11.54 -20.93 -11.89
CA GLU A 151 -11.75 -21.05 -13.34
C GLU A 151 -10.52 -20.67 -14.14
N MET A 152 -9.87 -19.58 -13.76
CA MET A 152 -8.64 -19.16 -14.43
C MET A 152 -7.53 -20.18 -14.27
N MET A 153 -7.39 -20.74 -13.08
CA MET A 153 -6.40 -21.78 -12.81
C MET A 153 -6.79 -23.13 -13.40
N GLY A 154 -8.09 -23.41 -13.48
CA GLY A 154 -8.62 -24.61 -14.10
C GLY A 154 -8.35 -24.65 -15.61
N ASP A 155 -8.56 -23.53 -16.29
CA ASP A 155 -8.25 -23.39 -17.71
C ASP A 155 -6.76 -23.62 -17.97
N TYR A 156 -5.91 -23.15 -17.11
CA TYR A 156 -4.47 -23.36 -17.21
C TYR A 156 -4.12 -24.86 -17.07
N ASN A 157 -4.74 -25.52 -16.12
CA ASN A 157 -4.51 -26.96 -15.91
C ASN A 157 -5.04 -27.82 -17.04
N GLU A 158 -6.18 -27.45 -17.62
CA GLU A 158 -6.74 -28.13 -18.79
C GLU A 158 -5.83 -28.02 -20.01
N PHE A 159 -5.21 -26.85 -20.16
CA PHE A 159 -4.27 -26.61 -21.25
C PHE A 159 -3.02 -27.52 -21.11
N GLU A 160 -2.52 -27.67 -19.88
CA GLU A 160 -1.39 -28.58 -19.61
C GLU A 160 -1.79 -30.04 -19.85
N GLY A 161 -3.02 -30.38 -19.56
CA GLY A 161 -3.53 -31.72 -19.82
C GLY A 161 -3.57 -32.09 -21.28
N ASP A 162 -3.88 -31.15 -22.14
CA ASP A 162 -3.92 -31.36 -23.59
C ASP A 162 -2.54 -31.62 -24.17
N ASP A 163 -1.52 -30.98 -23.63
CA ASP A 163 -0.15 -31.21 -24.07
C ASP A 163 0.34 -32.64 -23.82
N ASN A 164 -0.23 -33.30 -22.85
CA ASN A 164 0.11 -34.70 -22.55
C ASN A 164 -0.47 -35.68 -23.57
N TYR A 165 -1.50 -35.30 -24.31
CA TYR A 165 -2.06 -36.17 -25.31
C TYR A 165 -1.21 -36.26 -26.57
N ASP A 166 -0.50 -35.22 -26.87
CA ASP A 166 0.33 -35.16 -28.06
C ASP A 166 1.61 -35.99 -27.95
N ASP A 167 2.03 -36.26 -26.72
CA ASP A 167 3.26 -37.01 -26.44
C ASP A 167 3.09 -38.53 -26.64
N GLU A 168 1.87 -39.02 -26.72
CA GLU A 168 1.62 -40.43 -26.90
C GLU A 168 1.71 -40.90 -28.36
N TYR A 169 1.85 -39.98 -29.28
CA TYR A 169 1.97 -40.24 -30.69
C TYR A 169 3.35 -39.84 -31.24
#